data_5699ac20bea52c49381ecd728f07a0c2
#
_entry.id   5699ac20bea52c49381ecd728f07a0c2
#
_cell.length_a   1.000
_cell.length_b   1.000
_cell.length_c   1.000
_cell.angle_alpha   90.00
_cell.angle_beta   90.00
_cell.angle_gamma   90.00
#
_symmetry.space_group_name_H-M   'P 1'
#
loop_
_entity.id
_entity.type
_entity.pdbx_description
1 polymer ?
#
loop_
_entity_poly.entity_id
_entity_poly.type
_entity_poly.pdbx_seq_one_letter_code
_entity_poly.pdbx_strand_id
1 'polypeptide(L)'
;MGKPTYLLLAQGSRSERRPANMHSFPKLRKTNTNQMEGVMCLFKHEKLLFHPVEVERPNPQYAALLQEQLGGGNGELKAAMQYMSQSFRIKDPEIKDLFLDIAAEELGHMEMIATTISMLNGQDVDASKVGAGEIQSHVILGLNPGLINASGYSWTGDYVTVTGDLCADLLSNIASEMRAKVVYEYLYRQINDKKVKETIDFLLNREEAHNAMFREAFNKVQDTGSNRDFGTTKAAKMYFSMSEPSPGGSLGHVEGKPVRFSS
;
A
#
# COMPACT_ATOMS: atom_id res chain seq x y z
N MET A 1 -8.40 -24.09 -34.39
CA MET A 1 -7.88 -24.61 -33.10
C MET A 1 -7.88 -23.45 -32.15
N GLY A 2 -8.87 -23.38 -31.24
CA GLY A 2 -9.10 -22.25 -30.34
C GLY A 2 -8.12 -22.26 -29.19
N LYS A 3 -7.59 -21.06 -28.84
CA LYS A 3 -6.75 -20.84 -27.67
C LYS A 3 -7.61 -20.85 -26.42
N PRO A 4 -7.20 -21.45 -25.31
CA PRO A 4 -7.92 -21.33 -24.05
C PRO A 4 -7.67 -19.96 -23.43
N THR A 5 -8.73 -19.19 -23.29
CA THR A 5 -8.80 -17.98 -22.47
C THR A 5 -9.00 -18.44 -21.02
N TYR A 6 -8.05 -18.20 -20.16
CA TYR A 6 -8.20 -18.49 -18.73
C TYR A 6 -9.03 -17.40 -18.08
N LEU A 7 -10.34 -17.59 -18.10
CA LEU A 7 -11.29 -16.78 -17.36
C LEU A 7 -11.68 -17.57 -16.11
N LEU A 8 -11.24 -17.15 -14.94
CA LEU A 8 -11.71 -17.72 -13.68
C LEU A 8 -13.06 -17.08 -13.33
N LEU A 9 -14.11 -17.48 -14.06
CA LEU A 9 -15.49 -17.21 -13.66
C LEU A 9 -15.91 -18.32 -12.70
N ALA A 10 -15.96 -18.06 -11.42
CA ALA A 10 -16.69 -18.89 -10.47
C ALA A 10 -18.19 -18.73 -10.71
N GLN A 11 -18.72 -19.39 -11.75
CA GLN A 11 -20.15 -19.62 -11.88
C GLN A 11 -20.55 -20.83 -11.07
N GLY A 12 -21.11 -20.60 -9.89
CA GLY A 12 -21.78 -21.61 -9.09
C GLY A 12 -23.05 -22.09 -9.77
N SER A 13 -23.01 -23.30 -10.34
CA SER A 13 -24.23 -24.04 -10.68
C SER A 13 -24.90 -24.49 -9.39
N ARG A 14 -26.16 -24.12 -9.21
CA ARG A 14 -27.03 -24.63 -8.15
C ARG A 14 -27.21 -26.15 -8.36
N SER A 15 -26.62 -26.95 -7.47
CA SER A 15 -27.13 -28.29 -7.17
C SER A 15 -27.55 -28.31 -5.71
N GLU A 16 -28.82 -28.52 -5.48
CA GLU A 16 -29.40 -28.70 -4.15
C GLU A 16 -28.80 -29.93 -3.49
N ARG A 17 -27.95 -29.73 -2.49
CA ARG A 17 -27.63 -30.73 -1.47
C ARG A 17 -27.99 -30.19 -0.10
N ARG A 18 -28.93 -30.89 0.56
CA ARG A 18 -29.32 -30.60 1.94
C ARG A 18 -28.10 -30.62 2.86
N PRO A 19 -27.96 -29.66 3.79
CA PRO A 19 -26.84 -29.64 4.70
C PRO A 19 -27.00 -30.72 5.79
N ALA A 20 -25.91 -31.45 6.05
CA ALA A 20 -25.76 -32.28 7.22
C ALA A 20 -25.74 -31.39 8.50
N ASN A 21 -26.31 -31.91 9.57
CA ASN A 21 -26.47 -31.29 10.88
C ASN A 21 -25.29 -30.43 11.32
N MET A 22 -25.47 -29.12 11.29
CA MET A 22 -24.66 -28.18 12.03
C MET A 22 -25.13 -28.15 13.48
N HIS A 23 -24.23 -28.45 14.40
CA HIS A 23 -24.46 -28.27 15.83
C HIS A 23 -24.91 -26.83 16.10
N SER A 24 -26.02 -26.69 16.77
CA SER A 24 -26.64 -25.43 17.13
C SER A 24 -25.70 -24.55 17.95
N PHE A 25 -25.28 -23.43 17.39
CA PHE A 25 -24.70 -22.35 18.18
C PHE A 25 -25.71 -21.86 19.21
N PRO A 26 -25.29 -21.53 20.45
CA PRO A 26 -26.19 -21.00 21.45
C PRO A 26 -26.88 -19.73 20.94
N LYS A 27 -28.20 -19.68 21.03
CA LYS A 27 -28.98 -18.48 20.71
C LYS A 27 -28.48 -17.32 21.53
N LEU A 28 -27.89 -16.32 20.87
CA LEU A 28 -27.58 -15.04 21.50
C LEU A 28 -28.88 -14.49 22.13
N ARG A 29 -28.85 -14.27 23.45
CA ARG A 29 -29.90 -13.59 24.19
C ARG A 29 -30.12 -12.23 23.51
N LYS A 30 -31.38 -11.91 23.19
CA LYS A 30 -31.78 -10.57 22.76
C LYS A 30 -31.48 -9.62 23.92
N THR A 31 -30.37 -8.95 23.86
CA THR A 31 -30.11 -7.79 24.72
C THR A 31 -30.87 -6.61 24.15
N ASN A 32 -31.47 -5.82 25.03
CA ASN A 32 -32.29 -4.66 24.72
C ASN A 32 -31.55 -3.69 23.80
N THR A 33 -32.08 -3.46 22.60
CA THR A 33 -31.41 -2.76 21.47
C THR A 33 -31.35 -1.24 21.61
N ASN A 34 -31.65 -0.67 22.78
CA ASN A 34 -31.75 0.79 22.95
C ASN A 34 -30.50 1.48 23.52
N GLN A 35 -29.33 0.84 23.59
CA GLN A 35 -28.10 1.47 24.10
C GLN A 35 -26.81 1.14 23.34
N MET A 36 -26.90 0.68 22.08
CA MET A 36 -25.71 0.47 21.24
C MET A 36 -25.92 1.09 19.86
N GLU A 37 -26.34 2.34 19.80
CA GLU A 37 -26.13 3.18 18.63
C GLU A 37 -24.68 3.71 18.72
N GLY A 38 -23.81 3.11 17.96
CA GLY A 38 -22.46 3.59 17.79
C GLY A 38 -21.38 2.59 18.22
N VAL A 39 -20.75 2.06 17.27
CA VAL A 39 -19.53 1.25 17.14
C VAL A 39 -19.83 -0.21 16.80
N MET A 40 -20.27 -0.45 15.59
CA MET A 40 -19.98 -1.73 14.96
C MET A 40 -18.73 -1.54 14.09
N CYS A 41 -17.58 -1.95 14.62
CA CYS A 41 -16.43 -2.19 13.79
C CYS A 41 -16.67 -3.50 13.05
N LEU A 42 -17.09 -3.43 11.80
CA LEU A 42 -17.38 -4.59 10.97
C LEU A 42 -16.30 -4.73 9.90
N PHE A 43 -15.38 -5.70 10.08
CA PHE A 43 -14.55 -6.13 8.97
C PHE A 43 -15.44 -6.82 7.95
N LYS A 44 -15.44 -6.30 6.72
CA LYS A 44 -16.22 -6.84 5.61
C LYS A 44 -15.30 -7.05 4.41
N HIS A 45 -15.28 -8.29 3.91
CA HIS A 45 -14.61 -8.64 2.68
C HIS A 45 -15.65 -8.74 1.55
N GLU A 46 -15.50 -7.93 0.53
CA GLU A 46 -16.29 -8.03 -0.70
C GLU A 46 -15.62 -9.04 -1.65
N LYS A 47 -16.42 -9.78 -2.40
CA LYS A 47 -15.91 -10.82 -3.31
C LYS A 47 -15.41 -10.28 -4.65
N LEU A 48 -15.70 -9.02 -4.95
CA LEU A 48 -15.29 -8.37 -6.18
C LEU A 48 -14.07 -7.48 -5.90
N LEU A 49 -13.05 -7.62 -6.71
CA LEU A 49 -11.91 -6.71 -6.72
C LEU A 49 -12.35 -5.33 -7.22
N PHE A 50 -11.65 -4.28 -6.80
CA PHE A 50 -11.91 -2.90 -7.28
C PHE A 50 -11.77 -2.76 -8.79
N HIS A 51 -10.87 -3.54 -9.39
CA HIS A 51 -10.67 -3.60 -10.83
C HIS A 51 -10.47 -5.07 -11.24
N PRO A 52 -11.00 -5.52 -12.40
CA PRO A 52 -10.73 -6.85 -12.91
C PRO A 52 -9.25 -7.11 -13.09
N VAL A 53 -8.77 -8.25 -12.59
CA VAL A 53 -7.38 -8.68 -12.71
C VAL A 53 -7.29 -9.82 -13.71
N GLU A 54 -6.44 -9.67 -14.71
CA GLU A 54 -6.19 -10.66 -15.75
C GLU A 54 -4.69 -10.69 -16.10
N VAL A 55 -4.22 -11.79 -16.66
CA VAL A 55 -2.89 -11.92 -17.26
C VAL A 55 -3.01 -12.56 -18.65
N GLU A 56 -2.14 -12.17 -19.59
CA GLU A 56 -2.15 -12.79 -20.92
C GLU A 56 -1.62 -14.23 -20.87
N ARG A 57 -0.64 -14.49 -19.98
CA ARG A 57 -0.02 -15.81 -19.79
C ARG A 57 0.81 -15.83 -18.51
N PRO A 58 1.03 -17.01 -17.92
CA PRO A 58 1.95 -17.16 -16.79
C PRO A 58 3.35 -16.62 -17.11
N ASN A 59 3.92 -15.86 -16.18
CA ASN A 59 5.29 -15.34 -16.24
C ASN A 59 5.81 -15.13 -14.81
N PRO A 60 6.53 -16.13 -14.24
CA PRO A 60 7.03 -16.04 -12.87
C PRO A 60 8.02 -14.88 -12.63
N GLN A 61 8.70 -14.40 -13.66
CA GLN A 61 9.59 -13.22 -13.52
C GLN A 61 8.77 -11.95 -13.24
N TYR A 62 7.64 -11.77 -13.91
CA TYR A 62 6.74 -10.65 -13.63
C TYR A 62 6.08 -10.80 -12.25
N ALA A 63 5.73 -12.03 -11.85
CA ALA A 63 5.25 -12.30 -10.50
C ALA A 63 6.27 -11.86 -9.44
N ALA A 64 7.55 -12.20 -9.63
CA ALA A 64 8.64 -11.80 -8.74
C ALA A 64 8.81 -10.27 -8.65
N LEU A 65 8.69 -9.55 -9.78
CA LEU A 65 8.75 -8.09 -9.79
C LEU A 65 7.60 -7.46 -8.99
N LEU A 66 6.37 -7.99 -9.15
CA LEU A 66 5.19 -7.49 -8.43
C LEU A 66 5.25 -7.72 -6.92
N GLN A 67 6.09 -8.64 -6.43
CA GLN A 67 6.31 -8.83 -4.99
C GLN A 67 6.79 -7.54 -4.31
N GLU A 68 7.43 -6.61 -5.03
CA GLU A 68 7.82 -5.31 -4.46
C GLU A 68 6.61 -4.52 -3.98
N GLN A 69 5.50 -4.58 -4.70
CA GLN A 69 4.25 -3.91 -4.30
C GLN A 69 3.44 -4.71 -3.27
N LEU A 70 3.71 -6.00 -3.10
CA LEU A 70 3.04 -6.79 -2.06
C LEU A 70 3.75 -6.65 -0.70
N GLY A 71 5.03 -6.97 -0.65
CA GLY A 71 5.79 -7.08 0.60
C GLY A 71 6.96 -6.11 0.72
N GLY A 72 7.12 -5.17 -0.20
CA GLY A 72 8.16 -4.15 -0.16
C GLY A 72 7.85 -2.98 0.78
N GLY A 73 8.88 -2.19 1.08
CA GLY A 73 8.77 -1.02 1.96
C GLY A 73 7.98 0.16 1.39
N ASN A 74 7.60 0.09 0.11
CA ASN A 74 6.74 1.07 -0.56
C ASN A 74 5.48 0.38 -1.15
N GLY A 75 5.18 -0.85 -0.74
CA GLY A 75 4.05 -1.61 -1.24
C GLY A 75 2.79 -1.47 -0.39
N GLU A 76 1.71 -2.07 -0.86
CA GLU A 76 0.34 -1.93 -0.39
C GLU A 76 0.17 -2.35 1.08
N LEU A 77 0.80 -3.46 1.50
CA LEU A 77 0.72 -3.90 2.89
C LEU A 77 1.32 -2.85 3.84
N LYS A 78 2.44 -2.24 3.45
CA LYS A 78 3.07 -1.18 4.25
C LYS A 78 2.15 0.04 4.33
N ALA A 79 1.57 0.47 3.24
CA ALA A 79 0.64 1.59 3.17
C ALA A 79 -0.57 1.35 4.08
N ALA A 80 -1.25 0.22 3.92
CA ALA A 80 -2.39 -0.17 4.74
C ALA A 80 -2.07 -0.15 6.25
N MET A 81 -0.97 -0.80 6.65
CA MET A 81 -0.58 -0.88 8.07
C MET A 81 -0.18 0.48 8.63
N GLN A 82 0.48 1.32 7.85
CA GLN A 82 0.88 2.65 8.28
C GLN A 82 -0.34 3.55 8.53
N TYR A 83 -1.24 3.67 7.57
CA TYR A 83 -2.40 4.56 7.67
C TYR A 83 -3.38 4.10 8.75
N MET A 84 -3.61 2.80 8.85
CA MET A 84 -4.40 2.22 9.94
C MET A 84 -3.79 2.52 11.31
N SER A 85 -2.48 2.31 11.48
CA SER A 85 -1.81 2.52 12.77
C SER A 85 -1.80 4.00 13.18
N GLN A 86 -1.61 4.91 12.23
CA GLN A 86 -1.66 6.35 12.47
C GLN A 86 -3.07 6.81 12.87
N SER A 87 -4.12 6.22 12.29
CA SER A 87 -5.52 6.60 12.52
C SER A 87 -5.95 6.50 13.98
N PHE A 88 -5.37 5.60 14.76
CA PHE A 88 -5.77 5.35 16.15
C PHE A 88 -5.61 6.57 17.08
N ARG A 89 -4.73 7.50 16.73
CA ARG A 89 -4.48 8.72 17.53
C ARG A 89 -5.16 9.97 16.98
N ILE A 90 -5.73 9.90 15.79
CA ILE A 90 -6.39 11.04 15.14
C ILE A 90 -7.69 11.33 15.88
N LYS A 91 -7.85 12.59 16.30
CA LYS A 91 -9.04 13.06 17.05
C LYS A 91 -10.11 13.64 16.14
N ASP A 92 -9.71 14.24 15.02
CA ASP A 92 -10.63 14.74 14.00
C ASP A 92 -11.28 13.55 13.30
N PRO A 93 -12.61 13.37 13.40
CA PRO A 93 -13.27 12.19 12.85
C PRO A 93 -13.17 12.11 11.34
N GLU A 94 -13.23 13.23 10.63
CA GLU A 94 -13.16 13.27 9.17
C GLU A 94 -11.78 12.84 8.66
N ILE A 95 -10.71 13.32 9.31
CA ILE A 95 -9.34 12.91 8.95
C ILE A 95 -9.09 11.45 9.35
N LYS A 96 -9.63 11.02 10.50
CA LYS A 96 -9.52 9.63 10.92
C LYS A 96 -10.20 8.68 9.93
N ASP A 97 -11.40 9.02 9.49
CA ASP A 97 -12.15 8.23 8.51
C ASP A 97 -11.39 8.16 7.18
N LEU A 98 -10.84 9.30 6.71
CA LEU A 98 -9.98 9.32 5.52
C LEU A 98 -8.80 8.33 5.61
N PHE A 99 -8.08 8.30 6.74
CA PHE A 99 -6.97 7.37 6.94
C PHE A 99 -7.42 5.91 6.94
N LEU A 100 -8.59 5.62 7.53
CA LEU A 100 -9.14 4.27 7.56
C LEU A 100 -9.69 3.83 6.21
N ASP A 101 -10.32 4.73 5.46
CA ASP A 101 -10.83 4.46 4.13
C ASP A 101 -9.68 4.16 3.16
N ILE A 102 -8.62 4.98 3.16
CA ILE A 102 -7.44 4.71 2.34
C ILE A 102 -6.76 3.41 2.79
N ALA A 103 -6.60 3.16 4.10
CA ALA A 103 -6.01 1.91 4.59
C ALA A 103 -6.80 0.67 4.14
N ALA A 104 -8.14 0.76 4.11
CA ALA A 104 -9.00 -0.32 3.62
C ALA A 104 -8.85 -0.51 2.11
N GLU A 105 -8.72 0.57 1.35
CA GLU A 105 -8.47 0.52 -0.09
C GLU A 105 -7.12 -0.14 -0.40
N GLU A 106 -6.05 0.19 0.35
CA GLU A 106 -4.74 -0.43 0.22
C GLU A 106 -4.75 -1.95 0.47
N LEU A 107 -5.59 -2.44 1.38
CA LEU A 107 -5.80 -3.89 1.53
C LEU A 107 -6.44 -4.49 0.28
N GLY A 108 -7.34 -3.78 -0.39
CA GLY A 108 -7.91 -4.18 -1.67
C GLY A 108 -6.88 -4.18 -2.81
N HIS A 109 -6.00 -3.18 -2.85
CA HIS A 109 -4.87 -3.13 -3.78
C HIS A 109 -3.90 -4.29 -3.55
N MET A 110 -3.60 -4.60 -2.28
CA MET A 110 -2.82 -5.79 -1.91
C MET A 110 -3.45 -7.08 -2.45
N GLU A 111 -4.77 -7.23 -2.36
CA GLU A 111 -5.50 -8.38 -2.90
C GLU A 111 -5.37 -8.46 -4.43
N MET A 112 -5.46 -7.32 -5.13
CA MET A 112 -5.28 -7.25 -6.58
C MET A 112 -3.87 -7.67 -6.99
N ILE A 113 -2.83 -7.16 -6.31
CA ILE A 113 -1.43 -7.53 -6.57
C ILE A 113 -1.22 -9.02 -6.28
N ALA A 114 -1.70 -9.53 -5.15
CA ALA A 114 -1.57 -10.94 -4.78
C ALA A 114 -2.26 -11.86 -5.80
N THR A 115 -3.44 -11.47 -6.29
CA THR A 115 -4.17 -12.19 -7.33
C THR A 115 -3.39 -12.19 -8.65
N THR A 116 -2.83 -11.05 -9.05
CA THR A 116 -2.00 -10.94 -10.26
C THR A 116 -0.76 -11.84 -10.17
N ILE A 117 -0.06 -11.84 -9.03
CA ILE A 117 1.09 -12.71 -8.77
C ILE A 117 0.69 -14.18 -8.89
N SER A 118 -0.43 -14.59 -8.28
CA SER A 118 -0.93 -15.96 -8.36
C SER A 118 -1.22 -16.39 -9.79
N MET A 119 -1.84 -15.54 -10.59
CA MET A 119 -2.11 -15.79 -12.00
C MET A 119 -0.83 -15.88 -12.84
N LEU A 120 0.16 -15.02 -12.56
CA LEU A 120 1.46 -15.03 -13.23
C LEU A 120 2.31 -16.25 -12.88
N ASN A 121 2.21 -16.77 -11.65
CA ASN A 121 2.87 -18.00 -11.25
C ASN A 121 2.26 -19.23 -11.96
N GLY A 122 1.00 -19.16 -12.36
CA GLY A 122 0.30 -20.27 -13.00
C GLY A 122 -0.09 -21.38 -12.00
N GLN A 123 -0.66 -22.47 -12.54
CA GLN A 123 -1.17 -23.58 -11.72
C GLN A 123 -0.12 -24.68 -11.47
N ASP A 124 0.86 -24.78 -12.37
CA ASP A 124 1.86 -25.86 -12.37
C ASP A 124 3.27 -25.26 -12.42
N VAL A 125 3.84 -25.00 -11.27
CA VAL A 125 5.27 -24.68 -11.19
C VAL A 125 6.05 -25.98 -11.07
N ASP A 126 6.85 -26.25 -12.08
CA ASP A 126 7.80 -27.35 -12.05
C ASP A 126 8.97 -26.97 -11.12
N ALA A 127 8.86 -27.38 -9.86
CA ALA A 127 9.86 -27.11 -8.84
C ALA A 127 11.27 -27.61 -9.23
N SER A 128 11.38 -28.58 -10.17
CA SER A 128 12.66 -29.06 -10.65
C SER A 128 13.42 -28.06 -11.52
N LYS A 129 12.73 -27.05 -12.04
CA LYS A 129 13.30 -25.99 -12.90
C LYS A 129 13.67 -24.73 -12.14
N VAL A 130 13.47 -24.71 -10.84
CA VAL A 130 13.75 -23.53 -10.01
C VAL A 130 15.15 -23.66 -9.42
N GLY A 131 16.02 -22.72 -9.73
CA GLY A 131 17.36 -22.65 -9.18
C GLY A 131 17.36 -22.34 -7.69
N ALA A 132 18.22 -23.02 -6.94
CA ALA A 132 18.41 -22.71 -5.52
C ALA A 132 18.91 -21.28 -5.35
N GLY A 133 18.26 -20.49 -4.49
CA GLY A 133 18.61 -19.09 -4.21
C GLY A 133 17.93 -18.06 -5.10
N GLU A 134 17.12 -18.47 -6.06
CA GLU A 134 16.27 -17.55 -6.80
C GLU A 134 15.04 -17.16 -5.97
N ILE A 135 14.59 -15.91 -6.10
CA ILE A 135 13.38 -15.39 -5.42
C ILE A 135 12.17 -16.27 -5.68
N GLN A 136 12.07 -16.79 -6.89
CA GLN A 136 11.04 -17.71 -7.28
C GLN A 136 10.97 -18.93 -6.35
N SER A 137 12.09 -19.38 -5.79
CA SER A 137 12.10 -20.52 -4.86
C SER A 137 11.35 -20.21 -3.56
N HIS A 138 11.35 -18.98 -3.10
CA HIS A 138 10.63 -18.56 -1.90
C HIS A 138 9.13 -18.40 -2.14
N VAL A 139 8.76 -17.86 -3.28
CA VAL A 139 7.35 -17.78 -3.72
C VAL A 139 6.79 -19.17 -4.00
N ILE A 140 7.62 -20.07 -4.50
CA ILE A 140 7.24 -21.43 -4.91
C ILE A 140 7.07 -22.38 -3.74
N LEU A 141 7.73 -22.18 -2.63
CA LEU A 141 7.53 -23.04 -1.43
C LEU A 141 6.06 -23.13 -1.00
N GLY A 142 5.20 -22.24 -1.49
CA GLY A 142 3.76 -22.32 -1.26
C GLY A 142 2.90 -22.08 -2.50
N LEU A 143 3.47 -21.78 -3.67
CA LEU A 143 2.76 -21.31 -4.88
C LEU A 143 1.88 -20.06 -4.61
N ASN A 144 2.06 -19.43 -3.49
CA ASN A 144 1.28 -18.28 -3.05
C ASN A 144 2.13 -17.01 -3.06
N PRO A 145 1.51 -15.84 -3.28
CA PRO A 145 2.14 -14.58 -3.00
C PRO A 145 2.64 -14.54 -1.56
N GLY A 146 3.91 -14.22 -1.36
CA GLY A 146 4.51 -14.13 -0.04
C GLY A 146 4.59 -12.68 0.43
N LEU A 147 4.62 -12.46 1.74
CA LEU A 147 4.91 -11.13 2.30
C LEU A 147 6.42 -10.86 2.23
N ILE A 148 6.94 -10.84 1.02
CA ILE A 148 8.34 -10.56 0.69
C ILE A 148 8.40 -9.51 -0.42
N ASN A 149 9.51 -8.78 -0.51
CA ASN A 149 9.76 -7.88 -1.62
C ASN A 149 10.34 -8.60 -2.84
N ALA A 150 10.59 -7.88 -3.94
CA ALA A 150 11.16 -8.44 -5.16
C ALA A 150 12.57 -9.03 -4.99
N SER A 151 13.29 -8.71 -3.93
CA SER A 151 14.59 -9.29 -3.58
C SER A 151 14.51 -10.45 -2.59
N GLY A 152 13.30 -10.88 -2.20
CA GLY A 152 13.08 -11.99 -1.29
C GLY A 152 13.19 -11.64 0.20
N TYR A 153 13.35 -10.37 0.56
CA TYR A 153 13.37 -9.95 1.95
C TYR A 153 11.95 -9.91 2.51
N SER A 154 11.77 -10.48 3.69
CA SER A 154 10.49 -10.49 4.39
C SER A 154 10.04 -9.07 4.74
N TRP A 155 8.74 -8.84 4.62
CA TRP A 155 8.11 -7.65 5.13
C TRP A 155 8.37 -7.50 6.64
N THR A 156 8.57 -6.28 7.09
CA THR A 156 8.79 -5.97 8.50
C THR A 156 7.98 -4.76 8.94
N GLY A 157 7.56 -4.76 10.21
CA GLY A 157 6.93 -3.60 10.85
C GLY A 157 7.82 -2.34 10.88
N ASP A 158 9.13 -2.48 10.68
CA ASP A 158 10.06 -1.36 10.60
C ASP A 158 9.81 -0.43 9.39
N TYR A 159 9.06 -0.92 8.39
CA TYR A 159 8.61 -0.08 7.28
C TYR A 159 7.55 0.94 7.67
N VAL A 160 6.86 0.71 8.79
CA VAL A 160 5.71 1.52 9.23
C VAL A 160 6.17 2.70 10.06
N THR A 161 5.89 3.91 9.59
CA THR A 161 6.19 5.15 10.31
C THR A 161 4.94 5.65 11.03
N VAL A 162 5.02 5.76 12.37
CA VAL A 162 3.95 6.33 13.20
C VAL A 162 4.59 7.24 14.24
N THR A 163 4.42 8.54 14.11
CA THR A 163 5.02 9.52 15.03
C THR A 163 4.01 10.01 16.08
N GLY A 164 2.74 9.99 15.76
CA GLY A 164 1.66 10.58 16.56
C GLY A 164 1.55 12.10 16.41
N ASP A 165 2.39 12.72 15.58
CA ASP A 165 2.21 14.07 15.07
C ASP A 165 1.51 14.01 13.72
N LEU A 166 0.32 14.59 13.63
CA LEU A 166 -0.52 14.44 12.43
C LEU A 166 0.11 15.05 11.18
N CYS A 167 0.82 16.17 11.33
CA CYS A 167 1.50 16.80 10.20
C CYS A 167 2.67 15.95 9.70
N ALA A 168 3.48 15.42 10.62
CA ALA A 168 4.61 14.54 10.27
C ALA A 168 4.11 13.24 9.62
N ASP A 169 3.04 12.66 10.15
CA ASP A 169 2.44 11.44 9.61
C ASP A 169 1.83 11.70 8.22
N LEU A 170 1.11 12.80 8.00
CA LEU A 170 0.58 13.18 6.68
C LEU A 170 1.68 13.43 5.64
N LEU A 171 2.76 14.13 6.00
CA LEU A 171 3.92 14.32 5.10
C LEU A 171 4.57 12.98 4.74
N SER A 172 4.68 12.08 5.71
CA SER A 172 5.20 10.73 5.48
C SER A 172 4.30 9.94 4.52
N ASN A 173 2.97 10.09 4.62
CA ASN A 173 2.00 9.42 3.75
C ASN A 173 2.03 9.99 2.33
N ILE A 174 2.03 11.32 2.18
CA ILE A 174 2.20 11.98 0.87
C ILE A 174 3.45 11.45 0.15
N ALA A 175 4.57 11.37 0.88
CA ALA A 175 5.81 10.83 0.33
C ALA A 175 5.73 9.31 0.06
N SER A 176 4.95 8.56 0.84
CA SER A 176 4.71 7.12 0.63
C SER A 176 4.01 6.86 -0.69
N GLU A 177 2.88 7.54 -0.93
CA GLU A 177 2.12 7.43 -2.18
C GLU A 177 2.97 7.75 -3.41
N MET A 178 3.77 8.81 -3.32
CA MET A 178 4.67 9.18 -4.43
C MET A 178 5.73 8.11 -4.69
N ARG A 179 6.25 7.43 -3.65
CA ARG A 179 7.21 6.34 -3.84
C ARG A 179 6.53 5.08 -4.41
N ALA A 180 5.33 4.73 -3.95
CA ALA A 180 4.54 3.64 -4.49
C ALA A 180 4.26 3.86 -5.98
N LYS A 181 3.81 5.06 -6.36
CA LYS A 181 3.63 5.47 -7.75
C LYS A 181 4.89 5.26 -8.59
N VAL A 182 6.06 5.71 -8.11
CA VAL A 182 7.34 5.54 -8.84
C VAL A 182 7.65 4.07 -9.06
N VAL A 183 7.40 3.20 -8.07
CA VAL A 183 7.58 1.75 -8.22
C VAL A 183 6.64 1.20 -9.29
N TYR A 184 5.36 1.59 -9.28
CA TYR A 184 4.40 1.21 -10.32
C TYR A 184 4.83 1.66 -11.72
N GLU A 185 5.37 2.87 -11.86
CA GLU A 185 5.90 3.36 -13.15
C GLU A 185 7.07 2.49 -13.64
N TYR A 186 7.96 2.04 -12.76
CA TYR A 186 9.05 1.12 -13.13
C TYR A 186 8.52 -0.25 -13.54
N LEU A 187 7.58 -0.81 -12.80
CA LEU A 187 6.92 -2.07 -13.12
C LEU A 187 6.21 -2.00 -14.48
N TYR A 188 5.47 -0.92 -14.71
CA TYR A 188 4.77 -0.68 -15.98
C TYR A 188 5.71 -0.71 -17.20
N ARG A 189 6.94 -0.18 -17.05
CA ARG A 189 7.94 -0.18 -18.11
C ARG A 189 8.60 -1.54 -18.35
N GLN A 190 8.73 -2.34 -17.31
CA GLN A 190 9.42 -3.64 -17.35
C GLN A 190 8.49 -4.78 -17.77
N ILE A 191 7.22 -4.71 -17.47
CA ILE A 191 6.23 -5.74 -17.74
C ILE A 191 5.61 -5.49 -19.12
N ASN A 192 5.62 -6.51 -19.98
CA ASN A 192 5.06 -6.40 -21.34
C ASN A 192 3.72 -7.13 -21.52
N ASP A 193 3.15 -7.66 -20.43
CA ASP A 193 1.81 -8.21 -20.40
C ASP A 193 0.78 -7.07 -20.36
N LYS A 194 -0.09 -6.96 -21.34
CA LYS A 194 -1.05 -5.85 -21.47
C LYS A 194 -2.08 -5.86 -20.33
N LYS A 195 -2.50 -7.04 -19.90
CA LYS A 195 -3.50 -7.19 -18.84
C LYS A 195 -2.94 -6.80 -17.48
N VAL A 196 -1.70 -7.20 -17.20
CA VAL A 196 -0.98 -6.74 -16.02
C VAL A 196 -0.77 -5.23 -16.03
N LYS A 197 -0.49 -4.64 -17.19
CA LYS A 197 -0.37 -3.18 -17.32
C LYS A 197 -1.68 -2.46 -17.04
N GLU A 198 -2.83 -3.00 -17.43
CA GLU A 198 -4.15 -2.44 -17.10
C GLU A 198 -4.34 -2.38 -15.57
N THR A 199 -3.95 -3.44 -14.84
CA THR A 199 -3.97 -3.47 -13.37
C THR A 199 -3.02 -2.44 -12.77
N ILE A 200 -1.77 -2.38 -13.26
CA ILE A 200 -0.77 -1.41 -12.77
C ILE A 200 -1.22 0.02 -13.02
N ASP A 201 -1.79 0.30 -14.18
CA ASP A 201 -2.30 1.64 -14.52
C ASP A 201 -3.42 2.07 -13.59
N PHE A 202 -4.35 1.16 -13.28
CA PHE A 202 -5.39 1.41 -12.29
C PHE A 202 -4.79 1.77 -10.93
N LEU A 203 -3.89 0.94 -10.39
CA LEU A 203 -3.27 1.13 -9.08
C LEU A 203 -2.47 2.45 -9.04
N LEU A 204 -1.64 2.71 -10.04
CA LEU A 204 -0.88 3.96 -10.16
C LEU A 204 -1.77 5.20 -10.06
N ASN A 205 -2.94 5.19 -10.71
CA ASN A 205 -3.89 6.29 -10.64
C ASN A 205 -4.53 6.40 -9.24
N ARG A 206 -4.66 5.30 -8.49
CA ARG A 206 -5.12 5.35 -7.11
C ARG A 206 -4.09 6.00 -6.18
N GLU A 207 -2.79 5.70 -6.36
CA GLU A 207 -1.71 6.38 -5.61
C GLU A 207 -1.75 7.90 -5.79
N GLU A 208 -2.06 8.38 -7.01
CA GLU A 208 -2.23 9.82 -7.26
C GLU A 208 -3.44 10.39 -6.50
N ALA A 209 -4.54 9.65 -6.47
CA ALA A 209 -5.73 10.07 -5.74
C ALA A 209 -5.49 10.11 -4.23
N HIS A 210 -4.86 9.08 -3.66
CA HIS A 210 -4.49 9.04 -2.24
C HIS A 210 -3.54 10.19 -1.87
N ASN A 211 -2.52 10.42 -2.71
CA ASN A 211 -1.62 11.56 -2.53
C ASN A 211 -2.37 12.88 -2.48
N ALA A 212 -3.32 13.11 -3.40
CA ALA A 212 -4.12 14.33 -3.41
C ALA A 212 -4.98 14.47 -2.14
N MET A 213 -5.62 13.40 -1.69
CA MET A 213 -6.43 13.39 -0.47
C MET A 213 -5.60 13.67 0.79
N PHE A 214 -4.42 13.06 0.92
CA PHE A 214 -3.51 13.36 2.04
C PHE A 214 -2.97 14.80 2.00
N ARG A 215 -2.74 15.37 0.82
CA ARG A 215 -2.34 16.78 0.70
C ARG A 215 -3.45 17.73 1.12
N GLU A 216 -4.69 17.41 0.79
CA GLU A 216 -5.85 18.19 1.24
C GLU A 216 -6.01 18.14 2.76
N ALA A 217 -5.92 16.94 3.35
CA ALA A 217 -5.92 16.76 4.80
C ALA A 217 -4.76 17.52 5.47
N PHE A 218 -3.56 17.50 4.89
CA PHE A 218 -2.41 18.23 5.40
C PHE A 218 -2.64 19.75 5.40
N ASN A 219 -3.18 20.29 4.32
CA ASN A 219 -3.51 21.72 4.24
C ASN A 219 -4.55 22.11 5.32
N LYS A 220 -5.59 21.27 5.50
CA LYS A 220 -6.60 21.49 6.55
C LYS A 220 -5.97 21.52 7.96
N VAL A 221 -5.04 20.61 8.25
CA VAL A 221 -4.35 20.53 9.54
C VAL A 221 -3.42 21.71 9.78
N GLN A 222 -2.70 22.17 8.77
CA GLN A 222 -1.85 23.37 8.86
C GLN A 222 -2.67 24.62 9.20
N ASP A 223 -3.80 24.81 8.54
CA ASP A 223 -4.65 25.99 8.70
C ASP A 223 -5.33 26.05 10.07
N THR A 224 -5.50 24.91 10.75
CA THR A 224 -6.11 24.86 12.09
C THR A 224 -5.16 25.22 13.23
N GLY A 225 -3.90 25.53 12.93
CA GLY A 225 -2.90 25.90 13.95
C GLY A 225 -2.52 24.74 14.89
N SER A 226 -2.90 23.51 14.52
CA SER A 226 -2.51 22.29 15.27
C SER A 226 -1.03 21.96 15.10
N ASN A 227 -0.35 22.67 14.22
CA ASN A 227 1.07 22.56 14.00
C ASN A 227 1.85 23.15 15.18
N ARG A 228 2.67 22.34 15.81
CA ARG A 228 3.71 22.86 16.70
C ARG A 228 4.75 23.58 15.87
N ASP A 229 4.71 24.90 15.83
CA ASP A 229 5.77 25.69 15.20
C ASP A 229 7.04 25.63 16.04
N PHE A 230 7.91 24.68 15.71
CA PHE A 230 9.26 24.63 16.24
C PHE A 230 10.23 25.52 15.46
N GLY A 231 9.76 26.20 14.41
CA GLY A 231 10.59 26.72 13.32
C GLY A 231 10.90 28.22 13.36
N THR A 232 10.56 28.96 14.42
CA THR A 232 10.75 30.43 14.46
C THR A 232 12.10 30.91 14.98
N THR A 233 13.02 30.01 15.30
CA THR A 233 14.37 30.40 15.73
C THR A 233 15.17 31.00 14.56
N LYS A 234 16.12 31.88 14.86
CA LYS A 234 17.04 32.41 13.85
C LYS A 234 17.73 31.31 13.07
N ALA A 235 18.12 30.23 13.75
CA ALA A 235 18.79 29.08 13.15
C ALA A 235 17.93 28.37 12.10
N ALA A 236 16.61 28.25 12.31
CA ALA A 236 15.69 27.64 11.35
C ALA A 236 15.53 28.42 10.05
N LYS A 237 15.90 29.70 10.04
CA LYS A 237 15.82 30.62 8.88
C LYS A 237 17.14 30.75 8.13
N MET A 238 18.20 30.06 8.59
CA MET A 238 19.52 30.14 8.00
C MET A 238 19.71 29.04 6.96
N TYR A 239 20.30 29.40 5.85
CA TYR A 239 20.77 28.48 4.82
C TYR A 239 22.31 28.50 4.79
N PHE A 240 22.92 27.32 4.90
CA PHE A 240 24.36 27.14 4.81
C PHE A 240 24.69 26.50 3.47
N SER A 241 25.39 27.23 2.59
CA SER A 241 25.90 26.66 1.35
C SER A 241 27.12 25.80 1.66
N MET A 242 26.91 24.47 1.70
CA MET A 242 27.96 23.49 1.98
C MET A 242 28.58 22.90 0.70
N SER A 243 28.09 23.33 -0.47
CA SER A 243 28.51 22.82 -1.77
C SER A 243 29.61 23.65 -2.45
N GLU A 244 29.94 24.83 -1.94
CA GLU A 244 31.04 25.61 -2.46
C GLU A 244 32.37 25.19 -1.83
N PRO A 245 33.47 25.03 -2.63
CA PRO A 245 34.78 24.77 -2.06
C PRO A 245 35.21 25.93 -1.16
N SER A 246 35.56 25.62 0.08
CA SER A 246 36.03 26.65 1.02
C SER A 246 37.33 27.26 0.48
N PRO A 247 37.41 28.55 0.22
CA PRO A 247 38.66 29.20 -0.12
C PRO A 247 39.60 29.14 1.10
N GLY A 248 40.64 28.31 1.03
CA GLY A 248 41.73 28.34 1.97
C GLY A 248 41.56 27.71 3.35
N GLY A 249 40.71 26.67 3.49
CA GLY A 249 40.78 25.76 4.66
C GLY A 249 40.45 26.36 6.04
N SER A 250 39.92 27.57 6.15
CA SER A 250 39.37 28.08 7.39
C SER A 250 37.86 27.89 7.39
N LEU A 251 37.30 27.40 8.49
CA LEU A 251 35.87 27.41 8.78
C LEU A 251 35.39 28.87 8.80
N GLY A 252 35.19 29.44 7.62
CA GLY A 252 34.61 30.76 7.47
C GLY A 252 33.20 30.78 8.04
N HIS A 253 32.92 31.80 8.82
CA HIS A 253 31.59 32.10 9.30
C HIS A 253 30.65 32.33 8.05
N VAL A 254 29.86 31.32 7.69
CA VAL A 254 28.91 31.47 6.62
C VAL A 254 27.73 32.29 7.17
N GLU A 255 27.60 33.53 6.77
CA GLU A 255 26.40 34.29 7.04
C GLU A 255 25.20 33.60 6.38
N GLY A 256 24.28 33.10 7.21
CA GLY A 256 23.07 32.46 6.73
C GLY A 256 22.21 33.45 5.93
N LYS A 257 21.99 33.16 4.66
CA LYS A 257 21.04 33.88 3.82
C LYS A 257 19.63 33.32 4.07
N PRO A 258 18.60 34.15 4.13
CA PRO A 258 17.23 33.65 4.23
C PRO A 258 16.88 32.85 2.97
N VAL A 259 16.27 31.68 3.16
CA VAL A 259 15.77 30.85 2.06
C VAL A 259 14.65 31.63 1.35
N ARG A 260 14.88 31.98 0.10
CA ARG A 260 13.84 32.55 -0.77
C ARG A 260 13.50 31.50 -1.83
N PHE A 261 12.32 30.91 -1.70
CA PHE A 261 11.76 30.17 -2.80
C PHE A 261 11.07 31.19 -3.74
N SER A 262 11.48 31.19 -5.01
CA SER A 262 10.74 31.94 -6.02
C SER A 262 9.38 31.26 -6.20
N SER A 263 8.34 32.05 -5.98
CA SER A 263 6.95 31.68 -6.28
C SER A 263 6.73 31.42 -7.76
#